data_91baa6e2e49d9ed430afd8a34f0de783
#
_entry.id   91baa6e2e49d9ed430afd8a34f0de783
#
_cell.length_a   1.000
_cell.length_b   1.000
_cell.length_c   1.000
_cell.angle_alpha   90.00
_cell.angle_beta   90.00
_cell.angle_gamma   90.00
#
_symmetry.space_group_name_H-M   'P 1'
#
loop_
_entity.id
_entity.type
_entity.pdbx_description
1 polymer ?
#
loop_
_entity_poly.entity_id
_entity_poly.type
_entity_poly.pdbx_seq_one_letter_code
_entity_poly.pdbx_strand_id
1 'polypeptide(L)'
;LGYKANMITDEVESPGLSSIEKKFFFTLIFTLPLFSHMFLPKENFLQNAFVQFFLCLPVFFVGVWHFGKSAYSSLKTGLPNMDVLILIGSSAAFFYSIYGWVLFYGTEQSHHYLFFETTATIITLVLLGNVLEHRSVKQTTTAIRELSEIKTGLAKKSKFVNNIDFQEL
;
A
#
# COMPACT_ATOMS: atom_id res chain seq x y z
N LEU A 1 -1.34 -37.71 -1.17
CA LEU A 1 -1.46 -36.32 -1.64
C LEU A 1 -2.83 -35.80 -1.22
N GLY A 2 -2.91 -35.21 0.01
CA GLY A 2 -4.16 -34.66 0.55
C GLY A 2 -4.27 -33.19 0.28
N TYR A 3 -4.93 -32.78 -0.79
CA TYR A 3 -5.37 -31.40 -0.96
C TYR A 3 -6.54 -31.14 -0.01
N LYS A 4 -6.29 -30.38 1.07
CA LYS A 4 -7.38 -29.76 1.84
C LYS A 4 -7.90 -28.57 1.04
N ALA A 5 -9.05 -28.71 0.41
CA ALA A 5 -9.81 -27.58 -0.09
C ALA A 5 -10.33 -26.81 1.14
N ASN A 6 -9.66 -25.73 1.51
CA ASN A 6 -10.25 -24.76 2.42
C ASN A 6 -11.39 -24.08 1.64
N MET A 7 -12.61 -24.25 2.16
CA MET A 7 -13.70 -23.37 1.73
C MET A 7 -13.23 -21.94 2.01
N ILE A 8 -13.16 -21.13 0.96
CA ILE A 8 -13.02 -19.69 1.08
C ILE A 8 -14.30 -19.23 1.77
N THR A 9 -14.22 -19.04 3.07
CA THR A 9 -15.29 -18.39 3.83
C THR A 9 -15.40 -17.00 3.21
N ASP A 10 -16.55 -16.73 2.61
CA ASP A 10 -16.91 -15.38 2.15
C ASP A 10 -16.84 -14.47 3.37
N GLU A 11 -15.68 -13.87 3.64
CA GLU A 11 -15.63 -12.68 4.47
C GLU A 11 -16.44 -11.64 3.70
N VAL A 12 -17.69 -11.46 4.13
CA VAL A 12 -18.49 -10.30 3.76
C VAL A 12 -17.72 -9.10 4.30
N GLU A 13 -16.79 -8.59 3.47
CA GLU A 13 -16.11 -7.33 3.78
C GLU A 13 -17.20 -6.28 3.97
N SER A 14 -17.31 -5.83 5.21
CA SER A 14 -18.10 -4.65 5.57
C SER A 14 -17.77 -3.51 4.60
N PRO A 15 -18.74 -2.62 4.27
CA PRO A 15 -18.53 -1.47 3.37
C PRO A 15 -17.64 -0.42 4.05
N GLY A 16 -16.40 -0.77 4.34
CA GLY A 16 -15.38 0.04 4.97
C GLY A 16 -14.12 0.10 4.13
N LEU A 17 -13.35 1.18 4.30
CA LEU A 17 -12.02 1.31 3.71
C LEU A 17 -11.14 0.11 4.10
N SER A 18 -10.49 -0.49 3.12
CA SER A 18 -9.51 -1.55 3.35
C SER A 18 -8.39 -1.08 4.30
N SER A 19 -7.79 -2.00 5.03
CA SER A 19 -6.67 -1.68 5.93
C SER A 19 -5.54 -0.91 5.23
N ILE A 20 -5.28 -1.20 3.95
CA ILE A 20 -4.28 -0.52 3.13
C ILE A 20 -4.73 0.90 2.79
N GLU A 21 -6.01 1.10 2.46
CA GLU A 21 -6.57 2.42 2.18
C GLU A 21 -6.50 3.35 3.39
N LYS A 22 -6.79 2.84 4.59
CA LYS A 22 -6.66 3.61 5.83
C LYS A 22 -5.22 4.08 6.05
N LYS A 23 -4.23 3.21 5.83
CA LYS A 23 -2.81 3.56 5.93
C LYS A 23 -2.41 4.60 4.89
N PHE A 24 -2.87 4.44 3.64
CA PHE A 24 -2.62 5.40 2.57
C PHE A 24 -3.18 6.78 2.90
N PHE A 25 -4.46 6.90 3.31
CA PHE A 25 -5.04 8.19 3.67
C PHE A 25 -4.34 8.82 4.87
N PHE A 26 -3.95 8.02 5.86
CA PHE A 26 -3.18 8.51 6.99
C PHE A 26 -1.83 9.11 6.53
N THR A 27 -1.05 8.37 5.74
CA THR A 27 0.25 8.86 5.25
C THR A 27 0.09 10.07 4.33
N LEU A 28 -0.97 10.11 3.50
CA LEU A 28 -1.25 11.21 2.59
C LEU A 28 -1.46 12.53 3.33
N ILE A 29 -2.20 12.52 4.46
CA ILE A 29 -2.45 13.73 5.28
C ILE A 29 -1.13 14.36 5.76
N PHE A 30 -0.14 13.56 6.13
CA PHE A 30 1.16 14.06 6.59
C PHE A 30 2.12 14.38 5.43
N THR A 31 2.01 13.67 4.31
CA THR A 31 2.89 13.87 3.15
C THR A 31 2.49 15.12 2.35
N LEU A 32 1.20 15.45 2.25
CA LEU A 32 0.75 16.64 1.51
C LEU A 32 1.39 17.95 2.01
N PRO A 33 1.40 18.27 3.33
CA PRO A 33 2.09 19.48 3.80
C PRO A 33 3.62 19.40 3.59
N LEU A 34 4.23 18.21 3.73
CA LEU A 34 5.65 18.01 3.43
C LEU A 34 5.96 18.28 1.95
N PHE A 35 5.10 17.86 1.04
CA PHE A 35 5.27 18.10 -0.40
C PHE A 35 4.97 19.55 -0.77
N SER A 36 4.00 20.18 -0.12
CA SER A 36 3.59 21.55 -0.43
C SER A 36 4.67 22.59 -0.08
N HIS A 37 5.57 22.31 0.90
CA HIS A 37 6.62 23.25 1.26
C HIS A 37 7.57 23.53 0.10
N MET A 38 7.70 22.60 -0.86
CA MET A 38 8.53 22.77 -2.06
C MET A 38 8.03 23.93 -2.98
N PHE A 39 6.72 24.21 -2.93
CA PHE A 39 6.07 25.24 -3.74
C PHE A 39 5.90 26.58 -3.01
N LEU A 40 6.16 26.60 -1.70
CA LEU A 40 5.99 27.79 -0.86
C LEU A 40 7.28 28.61 -0.74
N PRO A 41 7.20 29.96 -0.53
CA PRO A 41 8.38 30.81 -0.36
C PRO A 41 9.25 30.37 0.82
N LYS A 42 10.56 30.69 0.75
CA LYS A 42 11.61 30.22 1.68
C LYS A 42 11.47 30.61 3.16
N GLU A 43 10.49 31.42 3.53
CA GLU A 43 10.31 31.90 4.91
C GLU A 43 9.21 31.18 5.69
N ASN A 44 8.72 30.02 5.23
CA ASN A 44 7.63 29.32 5.85
C ASN A 44 8.07 28.40 6.99
N PHE A 45 7.24 28.33 8.03
CA PHE A 45 7.37 27.41 9.17
C PHE A 45 7.60 25.94 8.77
N LEU A 46 7.07 25.52 7.62
CA LEU A 46 7.23 24.16 7.06
C LEU A 46 8.67 23.83 6.60
N GLN A 47 9.53 24.84 6.42
CA GLN A 47 10.94 24.63 6.10
C GLN A 47 11.80 24.29 7.31
N ASN A 48 11.26 24.44 8.52
CA ASN A 48 11.97 24.09 9.72
C ASN A 48 12.19 22.56 9.75
N ALA A 49 13.45 22.14 9.88
CA ALA A 49 13.83 20.72 9.92
C ALA A 49 13.07 19.92 11.00
N PHE A 50 12.78 20.55 12.15
CA PHE A 50 11.97 19.95 13.20
C PHE A 50 10.56 19.61 12.70
N VAL A 51 9.90 20.54 12.01
CA VAL A 51 8.54 20.34 11.50
C VAL A 51 8.53 19.22 10.47
N GLN A 52 9.47 19.22 9.53
CA GLN A 52 9.61 18.16 8.53
C GLN A 52 9.88 16.80 9.16
N PHE A 53 10.74 16.74 10.16
CA PHE A 53 11.03 15.51 10.91
C PHE A 53 9.76 14.97 11.59
N PHE A 54 9.03 15.82 12.35
CA PHE A 54 7.82 15.37 13.04
C PHE A 54 6.68 14.98 12.10
N LEU A 55 6.57 15.62 10.92
CA LEU A 55 5.60 15.21 9.91
C LEU A 55 6.00 13.90 9.21
N CYS A 56 7.29 13.71 8.96
CA CYS A 56 7.79 12.50 8.30
C CYS A 56 7.73 11.28 9.23
N LEU A 57 7.93 11.46 10.52
CA LEU A 57 8.06 10.39 11.51
C LEU A 57 6.87 9.42 11.51
N PRO A 58 5.59 9.86 11.60
CA PRO A 58 4.45 8.94 11.54
C PRO A 58 4.35 8.19 10.21
N VAL A 59 4.67 8.86 9.09
CA VAL A 59 4.70 8.23 7.77
C VAL A 59 5.78 7.15 7.71
N PHE A 60 6.96 7.44 8.20
CA PHE A 60 8.08 6.50 8.26
C PHE A 60 7.75 5.27 9.12
N PHE A 61 7.15 5.44 10.30
CA PHE A 61 6.71 4.32 11.13
C PHE A 61 5.68 3.42 10.44
N VAL A 62 4.69 4.01 9.79
CA VAL A 62 3.70 3.24 9.02
C VAL A 62 4.37 2.48 7.88
N GLY A 63 5.31 3.09 7.17
CA GLY A 63 6.07 2.47 6.09
C GLY A 63 6.93 1.30 6.60
N VAL A 64 7.73 1.52 7.64
CA VAL A 64 8.58 0.48 8.24
C VAL A 64 7.74 -0.69 8.76
N TRP A 65 6.60 -0.41 9.40
CA TRP A 65 5.73 -1.47 9.90
C TRP A 65 5.08 -2.26 8.76
N HIS A 66 4.65 -1.58 7.72
CA HIS A 66 3.96 -2.22 6.60
C HIS A 66 4.91 -3.01 5.70
N PHE A 67 5.97 -2.37 5.23
CA PHE A 67 6.94 -2.98 4.33
C PHE A 67 7.98 -3.83 5.06
N GLY A 68 8.33 -3.49 6.30
CA GLY A 68 9.34 -4.20 7.09
C GLY A 68 8.98 -5.65 7.38
N LYS A 69 7.71 -5.94 7.66
CA LYS A 69 7.25 -7.31 7.89
C LYS A 69 7.41 -8.19 6.63
N SER A 70 7.03 -7.68 5.47
CA SER A 70 7.17 -8.35 4.19
C SER A 70 8.62 -8.49 3.77
N ALA A 71 9.41 -7.41 3.89
CA ALA A 71 10.84 -7.40 3.61
C ALA A 71 11.62 -8.40 4.46
N TYR A 72 11.35 -8.46 5.77
CA TYR A 72 11.99 -9.41 6.66
C TYR A 72 11.71 -10.87 6.26
N SER A 73 10.44 -11.18 5.95
CA SER A 73 10.05 -12.53 5.51
C SER A 73 10.73 -12.89 4.19
N SER A 74 10.80 -11.97 3.25
CA SER A 74 11.40 -12.11 1.94
C SER A 74 12.93 -12.35 2.03
N LEU A 75 13.62 -11.58 2.85
CA LEU A 75 15.05 -11.77 3.11
C LEU A 75 15.35 -13.11 3.77
N LYS A 76 14.50 -13.56 4.69
CA LYS A 76 14.66 -14.86 5.34
C LYS A 76 14.53 -16.04 4.37
N THR A 77 13.73 -15.91 3.33
CA THR A 77 13.56 -16.93 2.28
C THR A 77 14.61 -16.85 1.17
N GLY A 78 15.51 -15.83 1.22
CA GLY A 78 16.52 -15.60 0.19
C GLY A 78 15.99 -15.05 -1.14
N LEU A 79 14.72 -14.63 -1.18
CA LEU A 79 14.06 -14.06 -2.36
C LEU A 79 13.64 -12.63 -2.07
N PRO A 80 14.56 -11.62 -2.22
CA PRO A 80 14.24 -10.24 -1.97
C PRO A 80 13.11 -9.75 -2.91
N ASN A 81 12.12 -9.09 -2.33
CA ASN A 81 10.98 -8.50 -3.02
C ASN A 81 11.09 -6.96 -3.12
N MET A 82 10.11 -6.34 -3.78
CA MET A 82 10.04 -4.90 -3.94
C MET A 82 10.01 -4.16 -2.58
N ASP A 83 9.39 -4.74 -1.55
CA ASP A 83 9.28 -4.12 -0.23
C ASP A 83 10.65 -3.94 0.46
N VAL A 84 11.61 -4.81 0.17
CA VAL A 84 13.01 -4.67 0.64
C VAL A 84 13.64 -3.41 0.07
N LEU A 85 13.48 -3.16 -1.22
CA LEU A 85 14.02 -1.96 -1.89
C LEU A 85 13.39 -0.68 -1.36
N ILE A 86 12.07 -0.69 -1.16
CA ILE A 86 11.33 0.44 -0.60
C ILE A 86 11.81 0.74 0.82
N LEU A 87 11.95 -0.30 1.64
CA LEU A 87 12.41 -0.15 3.02
C LEU A 87 13.84 0.40 3.08
N ILE A 88 14.76 -0.13 2.28
CA ILE A 88 16.15 0.35 2.23
C ILE A 88 16.19 1.79 1.74
N GLY A 89 15.53 2.12 0.63
CA GLY A 89 15.54 3.45 0.03
C GLY A 89 14.94 4.52 0.94
N SER A 90 13.77 4.25 1.52
CA SER A 90 13.11 5.18 2.45
C SER A 90 13.88 5.34 3.76
N SER A 91 14.46 4.25 4.29
CA SER A 91 15.30 4.32 5.50
C SER A 91 16.59 5.08 5.24
N ALA A 92 17.25 4.86 4.10
CA ALA A 92 18.45 5.58 3.73
C ALA A 92 18.20 7.09 3.62
N ALA A 93 17.12 7.51 2.95
CA ALA A 93 16.73 8.92 2.86
C ALA A 93 16.42 9.52 4.24
N PHE A 94 15.71 8.79 5.09
CA PHE A 94 15.36 9.24 6.44
C PHE A 94 16.60 9.44 7.32
N PHE A 95 17.47 8.44 7.40
CA PHE A 95 18.70 8.52 8.22
C PHE A 95 19.71 9.53 7.66
N TYR A 96 19.80 9.65 6.34
CA TYR A 96 20.63 10.67 5.71
C TYR A 96 20.16 12.09 6.06
N SER A 97 18.85 12.32 6.11
CA SER A 97 18.28 13.60 6.53
C SER A 97 18.58 13.92 8.00
N ILE A 98 18.48 12.92 8.88
CA ILE A 98 18.85 13.10 10.29
C ILE A 98 20.34 13.44 10.41
N TYR A 99 21.20 12.69 9.71
CA TYR A 99 22.64 12.91 9.72
C TYR A 99 22.99 14.32 9.25
N GLY A 100 22.43 14.77 8.12
CA GLY A 100 22.65 16.12 7.59
C GLY A 100 22.14 17.21 8.53
N TRP A 101 20.96 17.00 9.11
CA TRP A 101 20.41 17.94 10.09
C TRP A 101 21.26 18.09 11.34
N VAL A 102 21.79 16.98 11.91
CA VAL A 102 22.63 17.01 13.11
C VAL A 102 23.98 17.66 12.83
N LEU A 103 24.62 17.35 11.69
CA LEU A 103 25.96 17.90 11.35
C LEU A 103 25.91 19.40 11.00
N PHE A 104 24.91 19.84 10.30
CA PHE A 104 24.79 21.21 9.80
C PHE A 104 23.74 22.02 10.57
N TYR A 105 23.48 21.65 11.83
CA TYR A 105 22.53 22.35 12.68
C TYR A 105 22.85 23.84 12.78
N GLY A 106 21.88 24.68 12.44
CA GLY A 106 22.02 26.14 12.52
C GLY A 106 22.74 26.80 11.33
N THR A 107 23.11 26.03 10.29
CA THR A 107 23.67 26.58 9.05
C THR A 107 22.66 26.48 7.89
N GLU A 108 22.72 27.40 6.93
CA GLU A 108 21.86 27.35 5.72
C GLU A 108 22.07 26.08 4.89
N GLN A 109 23.23 25.44 5.03
CA GLN A 109 23.55 24.19 4.34
C GLN A 109 22.69 23.01 4.82
N SER A 110 22.09 23.07 6.01
CA SER A 110 21.20 22.02 6.52
C SER A 110 20.04 21.70 5.57
N HIS A 111 19.51 22.70 4.89
CA HIS A 111 18.39 22.55 3.94
C HIS A 111 18.72 21.63 2.75
N HIS A 112 19.99 21.54 2.33
CA HIS A 112 20.43 20.67 1.23
C HIS A 112 20.43 19.18 1.60
N TYR A 113 20.38 18.85 2.87
CA TYR A 113 20.43 17.48 3.39
C TYR A 113 19.07 16.97 3.88
N LEU A 114 18.01 17.79 3.80
CA LEU A 114 16.66 17.43 4.26
C LEU A 114 15.90 16.70 3.15
N PHE A 115 15.87 15.38 3.22
CA PHE A 115 15.12 14.49 2.33
C PHE A 115 13.92 13.81 3.02
N PHE A 116 13.38 14.44 4.08
CA PHE A 116 12.21 13.91 4.79
C PHE A 116 10.98 13.83 3.88
N GLU A 117 10.80 14.81 2.99
CA GLU A 117 9.77 14.80 1.97
C GLU A 117 9.89 13.60 1.02
N THR A 118 11.14 13.29 0.59
CA THR A 118 11.43 12.16 -0.29
C THR A 118 11.04 10.85 0.37
N THR A 119 11.41 10.66 1.65
CA THR A 119 11.03 9.49 2.45
C THR A 119 9.51 9.34 2.50
N ALA A 120 8.79 10.41 2.88
CA ALA A 120 7.34 10.39 3.00
C ALA A 120 6.65 10.15 1.64
N THR A 121 7.16 10.77 0.59
CA THR A 121 6.63 10.62 -0.78
C THR A 121 6.80 9.19 -1.29
N ILE A 122 7.98 8.56 -1.14
CA ILE A 122 8.23 7.18 -1.55
C ILE A 122 7.21 6.25 -0.86
N ILE A 123 7.08 6.33 0.47
CA ILE A 123 6.17 5.47 1.24
C ILE A 123 4.72 5.67 0.78
N THR A 124 4.27 6.92 0.64
CA THR A 124 2.89 7.24 0.27
C THR A 124 2.56 6.83 -1.16
N LEU A 125 3.48 7.04 -2.12
CA LEU A 125 3.28 6.60 -3.51
C LEU A 125 3.23 5.09 -3.65
N VAL A 126 4.05 4.36 -2.90
CA VAL A 126 4.00 2.91 -2.93
C VAL A 126 2.71 2.38 -2.29
N LEU A 127 2.26 2.98 -1.18
CA LEU A 127 0.96 2.65 -0.60
C LEU A 127 -0.20 2.94 -1.57
N LEU A 128 -0.12 4.04 -2.35
CA LEU A 128 -1.07 4.31 -3.42
C LEU A 128 -1.06 3.18 -4.47
N GLY A 129 0.13 2.77 -4.92
CA GLY A 129 0.28 1.65 -5.85
C GLY A 129 -0.38 0.37 -5.33
N ASN A 130 -0.15 0.02 -4.07
CA ASN A 130 -0.77 -1.14 -3.42
C ASN A 130 -2.31 -1.02 -3.33
N VAL A 131 -2.83 0.18 -3.08
CA VAL A 131 -4.29 0.43 -3.10
C VAL A 131 -4.87 0.21 -4.49
N LEU A 132 -4.22 0.73 -5.53
CA LEU A 132 -4.67 0.57 -6.91
C LEU A 132 -4.62 -0.90 -7.34
N GLU A 133 -3.55 -1.60 -7.03
CA GLU A 133 -3.41 -3.03 -7.29
C GLU A 133 -4.52 -3.83 -6.61
N HIS A 134 -4.75 -3.61 -5.33
CA HIS A 134 -5.79 -4.31 -4.56
C HIS A 134 -7.18 -4.07 -5.14
N ARG A 135 -7.50 -2.84 -5.56
CA ARG A 135 -8.77 -2.50 -6.20
C ARG A 135 -8.92 -3.19 -7.57
N SER A 136 -7.87 -3.18 -8.38
CA SER A 136 -7.87 -3.82 -9.71
C SER A 136 -8.07 -5.33 -9.62
N VAL A 137 -7.36 -5.98 -8.70
CA VAL A 137 -7.51 -7.43 -8.46
C VAL A 137 -8.92 -7.77 -7.98
N LYS A 138 -9.49 -6.97 -7.06
CA LYS A 138 -10.85 -7.17 -6.56
C LYS A 138 -11.88 -7.06 -7.69
N GLN A 139 -11.79 -6.06 -8.56
CA GLN A 139 -12.70 -5.91 -9.70
C GLN A 139 -12.62 -7.09 -10.67
N THR A 140 -11.43 -7.54 -10.99
CA THR A 140 -11.22 -8.67 -11.91
C THR A 140 -11.78 -9.96 -11.32
N THR A 141 -11.54 -10.23 -10.04
CA THR A 141 -12.04 -11.42 -9.35
C THR A 141 -13.58 -11.44 -9.28
N THR A 142 -14.21 -10.29 -9.03
CA THR A 142 -15.67 -10.17 -9.00
C THR A 142 -16.27 -10.47 -10.38
N ALA A 143 -15.71 -9.91 -11.45
CA ALA A 143 -16.17 -10.16 -12.80
C ALA A 143 -16.07 -11.64 -13.22
N ILE A 144 -14.97 -12.31 -12.86
CA ILE A 144 -14.78 -13.75 -13.12
C ILE A 144 -15.81 -14.57 -12.33
N ARG A 145 -16.10 -14.21 -11.09
CA ARG A 145 -17.08 -14.89 -10.25
C ARG A 145 -18.48 -14.78 -10.83
N GLU A 146 -18.91 -13.58 -11.24
CA GLU A 146 -20.20 -13.34 -11.88
C GLU A 146 -20.36 -14.18 -13.16
N LEU A 147 -19.33 -14.22 -14.01
CA LEU A 147 -19.33 -15.06 -15.21
C LEU A 147 -19.43 -16.56 -14.89
N SER A 148 -18.76 -17.02 -13.83
CA SER A 148 -18.80 -18.40 -13.39
C SER A 148 -20.20 -18.78 -12.86
N GLU A 149 -20.86 -17.89 -12.13
CA GLU A 149 -22.22 -18.11 -11.60
C GLU A 149 -23.24 -18.19 -12.73
N ILE A 150 -23.13 -17.33 -13.77
CA ILE A 150 -23.98 -17.37 -14.97
C ILE A 150 -23.81 -18.71 -15.69
N LYS A 151 -22.55 -19.17 -15.90
CA LYS A 151 -22.27 -20.43 -16.56
C LYS A 151 -22.82 -21.63 -15.79
N THR A 152 -22.71 -21.63 -14.48
CA THR A 152 -23.25 -22.68 -13.61
C THR A 152 -24.76 -22.67 -13.61
N GLY A 153 -25.40 -21.49 -13.60
CA GLY A 153 -26.84 -21.32 -13.71
C GLY A 153 -27.40 -21.86 -15.02
N LEU A 154 -26.74 -21.55 -16.15
CA LEU A 154 -27.12 -22.04 -17.48
C LEU A 154 -26.98 -23.57 -17.59
N ALA A 155 -25.90 -24.15 -17.04
CA ALA A 155 -25.68 -25.59 -17.03
C ALA A 155 -26.74 -26.34 -16.20
N LYS A 156 -27.15 -25.74 -15.05
CA LYS A 156 -28.20 -26.29 -14.21
C LYS A 156 -29.56 -26.22 -14.89
N LYS A 157 -29.87 -25.12 -15.60
CA LYS A 157 -31.11 -24.96 -16.35
C LYS A 157 -31.19 -25.92 -17.53
N SER A 158 -30.09 -26.11 -18.29
CA SER A 158 -30.00 -27.08 -19.40
C SER A 158 -30.22 -28.52 -18.91
N LYS A 159 -29.66 -28.89 -17.77
CA LYS A 159 -29.82 -30.22 -17.16
C LYS A 159 -31.26 -30.47 -16.70
N PHE A 160 -31.95 -29.42 -16.26
CA PHE A 160 -33.35 -29.51 -15.83
C PHE A 160 -34.29 -29.68 -17.03
N VAL A 161 -34.06 -28.96 -18.11
CA VAL A 161 -34.84 -29.07 -19.37
C VAL A 161 -34.68 -30.45 -19.98
N ASN A 162 -33.47 -30.98 -20.09
CA ASN A 162 -33.24 -32.33 -20.63
C ASN A 162 -33.87 -33.44 -19.76
N ASN A 163 -34.02 -33.24 -18.47
CA ASN A 163 -34.69 -34.26 -17.59
C ASN A 163 -36.22 -34.22 -17.74
N ILE A 164 -36.81 -33.13 -18.15
CA ILE A 164 -38.29 -33.02 -18.41
C ILE A 164 -38.62 -33.73 -19.70
N ASP A 165 -37.81 -33.59 -20.77
CA ASP A 165 -38.04 -34.24 -22.07
C ASP A 165 -37.93 -35.79 -22.02
N PHE A 166 -37.28 -36.36 -21.02
CA PHE A 166 -37.21 -37.83 -20.84
C PHE A 166 -38.33 -38.41 -19.98
N GLN A 167 -39.17 -37.60 -19.36
CA GLN A 167 -40.34 -38.08 -18.58
C GLN A 167 -41.66 -38.03 -19.32
N GLU A 168 -41.69 -37.43 -20.51
CA GLU A 168 -42.92 -37.35 -21.36
C GLU A 168 -42.92 -38.36 -22.56
N LEU A 169 -41.96 -39.27 -22.60
CA LEU A 169 -41.89 -40.36 -23.58
C LEU A 169 -42.10 -41.71 -22.88
#